data_7bdf71811833efab44ab2e7fba06a299
#
_entry.id   7bdf71811833efab44ab2e7fba06a299
#
_cell.length_a   1.000
_cell.length_b   1.000
_cell.length_c   1.000
_cell.angle_alpha   90.00
_cell.angle_beta   90.00
_cell.angle_gamma   90.00
#
_symmetry.space_group_name_H-M   'P 1'
#
loop_
_entity.id
_entity.type
_entity.pdbx_description
1 polymer ?
#
loop_
_entity_poly.entity_id
_entity_poly.type
_entity_poly.pdbx_seq_one_letter_code
_entity_poly.pdbx_strand_id
1 'polypeptide(L)'
;MKRILIVEDDLAFGTMIQTWLKKKGFDVERVTSVGAAIKAMVAGDAFHLVLSDLRLPDHDGLVLLQHIRKSDAHLPFIVMTSYAEVQNAVCAMKSGATDYVAKPFHPEILLEKIREAIQSAASAVSAPQRAESAAMQDAPQEEQQGATEVPRYIKGESEASKQLYEFVSLVAPTPMSVLILGASGTGKEYVARSIHEQSLRKDKPFYAIDCGAIPKEVAASEFFGYKKGAFTGAEQDKKGAFEIANGGTVFLDEMGNLNYEVQVQLLRALQERKIRPLGSTQEIDVDIRLICATNENLAQAVAGGKFREDLYHRINEFTIYMPALKDRGADIFLFANLFIKHANQELGKNVLGLDAKASEIIASYDWPGNLRELNNVMKRATLLTRGKYIGAQELEKTMAQTSTARPINMQLHSEQSEQESIAAALRATHGNKSKAAQLLAIDRKTLYNKMKKYGME
;
A
#
# COMPACT_ATOMS: atom_id res chain seq x y z
N MET A 1 21.25 32.35 19.35
CA MET A 1 21.39 30.91 19.06
C MET A 1 20.00 30.33 18.95
N LYS A 2 19.69 29.42 18.00
CA LYS A 2 18.36 28.81 17.93
C LYS A 2 18.22 27.76 19.03
N ARG A 3 17.13 27.82 19.80
CA ARG A 3 16.89 26.94 20.97
C ARG A 3 15.95 25.80 20.59
N ILE A 4 16.34 24.55 20.88
CA ILE A 4 15.63 23.33 20.53
C ILE A 4 15.29 22.57 21.81
N LEU A 5 14.03 22.14 21.95
CA LEU A 5 13.60 21.22 23.00
C LEU A 5 13.57 19.79 22.46
N ILE A 6 14.28 18.87 23.12
CA ILE A 6 14.21 17.42 22.85
C ILE A 6 13.40 16.75 23.95
N VAL A 7 12.40 15.99 23.54
CA VAL A 7 11.56 15.17 24.45
C VAL A 7 11.79 13.71 24.10
N GLU A 8 12.60 13.03 24.90
CA GLU A 8 13.10 11.67 24.63
C GLU A 8 13.41 10.97 25.95
N ASP A 9 12.78 9.82 26.17
CA ASP A 9 12.94 9.03 27.41
C ASP A 9 14.19 8.14 27.39
N ASP A 10 14.66 7.71 26.21
CA ASP A 10 15.95 7.03 26.07
C ASP A 10 17.09 8.00 26.39
N LEU A 11 17.73 7.79 27.55
CA LEU A 11 18.81 8.64 28.05
C LEU A 11 20.04 8.62 27.13
N ALA A 12 20.38 7.47 26.55
CA ALA A 12 21.56 7.30 25.70
C ALA A 12 21.35 8.00 24.36
N PHE A 13 20.21 7.74 23.72
CA PHE A 13 19.84 8.31 22.43
C PHE A 13 19.60 9.83 22.55
N GLY A 14 18.85 10.28 23.55
CA GLY A 14 18.59 11.69 23.76
C GLY A 14 19.87 12.50 24.06
N THR A 15 20.81 11.94 24.85
CA THR A 15 22.11 12.59 25.13
C THR A 15 22.99 12.66 23.88
N MET A 16 22.97 11.62 23.07
CA MET A 16 23.69 11.58 21.79
C MET A 16 23.23 12.70 20.87
N ILE A 17 21.91 12.83 20.63
CA ILE A 17 21.34 13.89 19.78
C ILE A 17 21.59 15.27 20.37
N GLN A 18 21.39 15.46 21.66
CA GLN A 18 21.67 16.73 22.35
C GLN A 18 23.11 17.18 22.14
N THR A 19 24.07 16.28 22.38
CA THR A 19 25.50 16.58 22.23
C THR A 19 25.84 16.91 20.79
N TRP A 20 25.29 16.18 19.84
CA TRP A 20 25.53 16.38 18.42
C TRP A 20 24.93 17.71 17.92
N LEU A 21 23.69 18.05 18.29
CA LEU A 21 23.07 19.32 17.92
C LEU A 21 23.79 20.54 18.56
N LYS A 22 24.27 20.41 19.80
CA LYS A 22 25.12 21.45 20.42
C LYS A 22 26.40 21.70 19.64
N LYS A 23 27.04 20.64 19.13
CA LYS A 23 28.22 20.78 18.23
C LYS A 23 27.89 21.45 16.90
N LYS A 24 26.64 21.36 16.42
CA LYS A 24 26.16 22.03 15.20
C LYS A 24 25.68 23.47 15.44
N GLY A 25 25.82 24.00 16.67
CA GLY A 25 25.59 25.40 17.01
C GLY A 25 24.17 25.72 17.49
N PHE A 26 23.41 24.75 17.94
CA PHE A 26 22.11 24.95 18.57
C PHE A 26 22.22 24.98 20.10
N ASP A 27 21.33 25.76 20.74
CA ASP A 27 21.08 25.62 22.17
C ASP A 27 20.03 24.55 22.40
N VAL A 28 20.35 23.51 23.18
CA VAL A 28 19.52 22.31 23.24
C VAL A 28 19.23 21.94 24.70
N GLU A 29 17.95 21.97 25.04
CA GLU A 29 17.43 21.46 26.30
C GLU A 29 16.77 20.08 26.06
N ARG A 30 16.98 19.15 27.01
CA ARG A 30 16.41 17.81 26.91
C ARG A 30 15.59 17.49 28.13
N VAL A 31 14.41 16.91 27.90
CA VAL A 31 13.48 16.41 28.91
C VAL A 31 13.02 14.98 28.54
N THR A 32 12.48 14.24 29.50
CA THR A 32 12.17 12.81 29.34
C THR A 32 10.68 12.49 29.36
N SER A 33 9.81 13.52 29.40
CA SER A 33 8.35 13.33 29.49
C SER A 33 7.58 14.54 28.97
N VAL A 34 6.32 14.35 28.61
CA VAL A 34 5.42 15.42 28.19
C VAL A 34 5.22 16.45 29.30
N GLY A 35 5.03 16.00 30.56
CA GLY A 35 4.88 16.90 31.71
C GLY A 35 6.11 17.75 31.98
N ALA A 36 7.31 17.21 31.75
CA ALA A 36 8.56 17.96 31.88
C ALA A 36 8.71 18.97 30.73
N ALA A 37 8.32 18.61 29.50
CA ALA A 37 8.32 19.48 28.33
C ALA A 37 7.43 20.71 28.51
N ILE A 38 6.21 20.52 29.01
CA ILE A 38 5.26 21.61 29.28
C ILE A 38 5.86 22.57 30.36
N LYS A 39 6.46 22.02 31.44
CA LYS A 39 7.10 22.85 32.46
C LYS A 39 8.27 23.65 31.88
N ALA A 40 9.13 23.06 31.07
CA ALA A 40 10.26 23.73 30.45
C ALA A 40 9.80 24.87 29.52
N MET A 41 8.69 24.67 28.77
CA MET A 41 8.11 25.70 27.88
C MET A 41 7.51 26.90 28.65
N VAL A 42 7.00 26.67 29.85
CA VAL A 42 6.44 27.74 30.69
C VAL A 42 7.52 28.51 31.48
N ALA A 43 8.60 27.83 31.86
CA ALA A 43 9.61 28.37 32.78
C ALA A 43 10.79 29.08 32.08
N GLY A 44 10.95 28.94 30.74
CA GLY A 44 12.13 29.41 30.02
C GLY A 44 11.83 30.33 28.84
N ASP A 45 12.91 30.78 28.17
CA ASP A 45 12.81 31.50 26.88
C ASP A 45 12.19 30.62 25.79
N ALA A 46 11.55 31.25 24.82
CA ALA A 46 10.83 30.57 23.75
C ALA A 46 11.73 29.62 22.95
N PHE A 47 11.27 28.39 22.74
CA PHE A 47 11.89 27.44 21.84
C PHE A 47 11.59 27.78 20.39
N HIS A 48 12.51 27.45 19.51
CA HIS A 48 12.39 27.66 18.07
C HIS A 48 11.98 26.37 17.33
N LEU A 49 12.08 25.23 18.00
CA LEU A 49 11.70 23.93 17.48
C LEU A 49 11.58 22.92 18.61
N VAL A 50 10.64 22.00 18.51
CA VAL A 50 10.49 20.85 19.40
C VAL A 50 10.75 19.57 18.61
N LEU A 51 11.61 18.69 19.15
CA LEU A 51 11.81 17.31 18.71
C LEU A 51 11.21 16.40 19.77
N SER A 52 10.22 15.60 19.43
CA SER A 52 9.57 14.71 20.41
C SER A 52 9.49 13.29 19.93
N ASP A 53 9.80 12.33 20.79
CA ASP A 53 9.36 10.96 20.56
C ASP A 53 7.83 10.89 20.64
N LEU A 54 7.25 9.94 19.93
CA LEU A 54 5.84 9.62 20.03
C LEU A 54 5.53 8.92 21.34
N ARG A 55 6.31 7.91 21.71
CA ARG A 55 6.11 7.16 22.96
C ARG A 55 6.94 7.73 24.08
N LEU A 56 6.26 8.35 25.01
CA LEU A 56 6.85 8.87 26.24
C LEU A 56 6.20 8.19 27.45
N PRO A 57 6.90 8.12 28.59
CA PRO A 57 6.47 7.31 29.72
C PRO A 57 5.17 7.79 30.41
N ASP A 58 4.83 9.06 30.25
CA ASP A 58 3.64 9.68 30.87
C ASP A 58 2.48 9.84 29.87
N HIS A 59 2.73 10.28 28.63
CA HIS A 59 1.70 10.52 27.60
C HIS A 59 2.31 10.35 26.20
N ASP A 60 1.45 10.19 25.20
CA ASP A 60 1.85 10.21 23.78
C ASP A 60 2.36 11.61 23.38
N GLY A 61 3.42 11.67 22.56
CA GLY A 61 3.96 12.92 22.02
C GLY A 61 2.94 13.77 21.24
N LEU A 62 1.87 13.15 20.73
CA LEU A 62 0.73 13.86 20.13
C LEU A 62 -0.02 14.75 21.12
N VAL A 63 -0.07 14.39 22.39
CA VAL A 63 -0.69 15.20 23.44
C VAL A 63 0.12 16.50 23.64
N LEU A 64 1.45 16.39 23.60
CA LEU A 64 2.33 17.56 23.65
C LEU A 64 2.10 18.47 22.42
N LEU A 65 2.03 17.90 21.22
CA LEU A 65 1.76 18.63 19.98
C LEU A 65 0.42 19.39 20.07
N GLN A 66 -0.65 18.73 20.52
CA GLN A 66 -1.95 19.37 20.68
C GLN A 66 -1.93 20.49 21.71
N HIS A 67 -1.16 20.33 22.78
CA HIS A 67 -0.97 21.36 23.81
C HIS A 67 -0.26 22.59 23.22
N ILE A 68 0.80 22.37 22.47
CA ILE A 68 1.57 23.42 21.79
C ILE A 68 0.69 24.17 20.77
N ARG A 69 -0.08 23.47 19.95
CA ARG A 69 -0.93 24.09 18.93
C ARG A 69 -2.05 24.97 19.48
N LYS A 70 -2.41 24.80 20.77
CA LYS A 70 -3.35 25.71 21.47
C LYS A 70 -2.71 27.04 21.86
N SER A 71 -1.40 27.06 22.09
CA SER A 71 -0.66 28.24 22.53
C SER A 71 0.17 28.88 21.42
N ASP A 72 0.75 28.06 20.53
CA ASP A 72 1.53 28.50 19.37
C ASP A 72 1.27 27.58 18.17
N ALA A 73 0.54 28.10 17.19
CA ALA A 73 0.20 27.36 15.99
C ALA A 73 1.39 27.18 15.04
N HIS A 74 2.44 28.01 15.16
CA HIS A 74 3.56 28.10 14.22
C HIS A 74 4.89 27.52 14.74
N LEU A 75 4.97 27.15 16.03
CA LEU A 75 6.20 26.54 16.58
C LEU A 75 6.51 25.23 15.83
N PRO A 76 7.66 25.11 15.16
CA PRO A 76 8.02 23.88 14.48
C PRO A 76 8.08 22.69 15.44
N PHE A 77 7.42 21.61 15.06
CA PHE A 77 7.35 20.37 15.82
C PHE A 77 7.68 19.19 14.92
N ILE A 78 8.80 18.51 15.21
CA ILE A 78 9.23 17.32 14.48
C ILE A 78 9.05 16.11 15.40
N VAL A 79 8.37 15.09 14.87
CA VAL A 79 8.14 13.83 15.58
C VAL A 79 9.27 12.87 15.27
N MET A 80 9.86 12.26 16.32
CA MET A 80 10.75 11.10 16.19
C MET A 80 9.94 9.84 16.50
N THR A 81 10.00 8.81 15.65
CA THR A 81 9.18 7.60 15.82
C THR A 81 9.97 6.35 15.46
N SER A 82 9.67 5.23 16.12
CA SER A 82 10.18 3.93 15.69
C SER A 82 9.54 3.48 14.37
N TYR A 83 10.23 2.64 13.61
CA TYR A 83 9.77 2.13 12.32
C TYR A 83 8.38 1.46 12.37
N ALA A 84 8.03 0.84 13.49
CA ALA A 84 6.72 0.20 13.68
C ALA A 84 5.55 1.20 13.78
N GLU A 85 5.82 2.50 13.89
CA GLU A 85 4.83 3.53 14.24
C GLU A 85 4.67 4.64 13.19
N VAL A 86 5.17 4.43 11.98
CA VAL A 86 5.06 5.42 10.88
C VAL A 86 3.60 5.80 10.59
N GLN A 87 2.63 4.92 10.89
CA GLN A 87 1.21 5.26 10.79
C GLN A 87 0.79 6.34 11.80
N ASN A 88 1.42 6.39 12.96
CA ASN A 88 1.20 7.43 13.96
C ASN A 88 1.85 8.76 13.56
N ALA A 89 2.92 8.73 12.75
CA ALA A 89 3.52 9.94 12.18
C ALA A 89 2.55 10.69 11.25
N VAL A 90 1.73 9.95 10.48
CA VAL A 90 0.66 10.55 9.66
C VAL A 90 -0.40 11.23 10.54
N CYS A 91 -0.76 10.63 11.66
CA CYS A 91 -1.63 11.27 12.65
C CYS A 91 -1.00 12.53 13.23
N ALA A 92 0.31 12.52 13.47
CA ALA A 92 1.06 13.69 13.93
C ALA A 92 1.00 14.84 12.91
N MET A 93 1.24 14.56 11.63
CA MET A 93 1.14 15.56 10.55
C MET A 93 -0.27 16.15 10.46
N LYS A 94 -1.32 15.33 10.53
CA LYS A 94 -2.72 15.79 10.58
C LYS A 94 -3.04 16.63 11.82
N SER A 95 -2.34 16.37 12.92
CA SER A 95 -2.46 17.15 14.18
C SER A 95 -1.61 18.42 14.17
N GLY A 96 -0.94 18.72 13.05
CA GLY A 96 -0.18 19.96 12.87
C GLY A 96 1.33 19.82 13.20
N ALA A 97 1.92 18.63 13.20
CA ALA A 97 3.36 18.48 13.19
C ALA A 97 3.96 19.08 11.92
N THR A 98 5.16 19.66 12.03
CA THR A 98 5.85 20.26 10.88
C THR A 98 6.50 19.18 10.02
N ASP A 99 7.06 18.14 10.66
CA ASP A 99 7.69 17.01 9.99
C ASP A 99 7.84 15.82 10.95
N TYR A 100 8.34 14.68 10.43
CA TYR A 100 8.69 13.52 11.23
C TYR A 100 10.01 12.89 10.79
N VAL A 101 10.65 12.12 11.69
CA VAL A 101 11.88 11.37 11.42
C VAL A 101 11.76 9.97 12.01
N ALA A 102 11.92 8.93 11.18
CA ALA A 102 11.88 7.55 11.64
C ALA A 102 13.23 7.11 12.21
N LYS A 103 13.23 6.52 13.42
CA LYS A 103 14.40 5.90 14.06
C LYS A 103 14.63 4.48 13.52
N PRO A 104 15.90 4.08 13.21
CA PRO A 104 17.14 4.85 13.26
C PRO A 104 17.30 5.79 12.07
N PHE A 105 17.80 6.98 12.27
CA PHE A 105 18.03 7.97 11.22
C PHE A 105 19.50 8.43 11.12
N HIS A 106 19.87 8.89 9.94
CA HIS A 106 21.16 9.57 9.77
C HIS A 106 21.10 10.97 10.37
N PRO A 107 22.07 11.37 11.21
CA PRO A 107 22.07 12.67 11.86
C PRO A 107 21.98 13.87 10.91
N GLU A 108 22.58 13.78 9.72
CA GLU A 108 22.53 14.87 8.73
C GLU A 108 21.12 15.09 8.16
N ILE A 109 20.30 14.03 8.00
CA ILE A 109 18.89 14.13 7.58
C ILE A 109 18.07 14.89 8.64
N LEU A 110 18.29 14.57 9.90
CA LEU A 110 17.65 15.30 11.02
C LEU A 110 18.04 16.79 11.00
N LEU A 111 19.32 17.11 10.73
CA LEU A 111 19.80 18.48 10.67
C LEU A 111 19.15 19.28 9.55
N GLU A 112 19.00 18.68 8.38
CA GLU A 112 18.35 19.28 7.21
C GLU A 112 16.89 19.63 7.55
N LYS A 113 16.12 18.68 8.07
CA LYS A 113 14.73 18.87 8.50
C LYS A 113 14.57 19.94 9.57
N ILE A 114 15.48 19.99 10.56
CA ILE A 114 15.50 21.04 11.58
C ILE A 114 15.71 22.43 10.95
N ARG A 115 16.62 22.56 10.00
CA ARG A 115 16.90 23.83 9.32
C ARG A 115 15.73 24.29 8.47
N GLU A 116 15.14 23.39 7.70
CA GLU A 116 13.96 23.66 6.87
C GLU A 116 12.76 24.09 7.73
N ALA A 117 12.48 23.38 8.82
CA ALA A 117 11.38 23.69 9.73
C ALA A 117 11.53 25.08 10.36
N ILE A 118 12.74 25.42 10.83
CA ILE A 118 13.02 26.74 11.42
C ILE A 118 12.96 27.85 10.37
N GLN A 119 13.40 27.59 9.13
CA GLN A 119 13.40 28.58 8.04
C GLN A 119 11.98 28.87 7.54
N SER A 120 11.16 27.83 7.41
CA SER A 120 9.75 27.96 7.00
C SER A 120 8.94 28.76 8.04
N ALA A 121 9.16 28.52 9.33
CA ALA A 121 8.52 29.28 10.39
C ALA A 121 8.93 30.77 10.39
N ALA A 122 10.19 31.07 10.10
CA ALA A 122 10.69 32.43 9.99
C ALA A 122 10.08 33.18 8.79
N SER A 123 9.81 32.49 7.69
CA SER A 123 9.17 33.07 6.49
C SER A 123 7.68 33.32 6.68
N ALA A 124 7.00 32.53 7.50
CA ALA A 124 5.57 32.69 7.79
C ALA A 124 5.27 33.93 8.67
N VAL A 125 6.23 34.41 9.47
CA VAL A 125 6.09 35.59 10.33
C VAL A 125 6.29 36.91 9.56
N SER A 126 6.86 36.87 8.35
CA SER A 126 7.24 38.06 7.57
C SER A 126 6.36 38.40 6.37
N ALA A 127 5.21 37.77 6.19
CA ALA A 127 4.26 38.06 5.11
C ALA A 127 3.01 38.80 5.62
N PRO A 128 2.81 40.09 5.30
CA PRO A 128 1.50 40.73 5.54
C PRO A 128 0.49 40.25 4.51
N GLN A 129 -0.70 39.97 4.99
CA GLN A 129 -1.90 39.71 4.21
C GLN A 129 -2.01 40.61 2.98
N ARG A 130 -2.07 40.05 1.80
CA ARG A 130 -2.72 40.65 0.65
C ARG A 130 -3.64 39.62 0.02
N ALA A 131 -4.91 39.85 0.29
CA ALA A 131 -6.02 39.23 -0.38
C ALA A 131 -6.13 39.71 -1.84
N GLU A 132 -6.66 38.80 -2.66
CA GLU A 132 -7.55 39.07 -3.80
C GLU A 132 -7.16 40.15 -4.81
N SER A 133 -6.78 39.72 -5.96
CA SER A 133 -7.38 40.03 -7.28
C SER A 133 -6.34 39.97 -8.39
N ALA A 134 -6.48 39.01 -9.25
CA ALA A 134 -6.25 39.19 -10.70
C ALA A 134 -6.74 37.93 -11.41
N ALA A 135 -7.93 38.06 -11.94
CA ALA A 135 -8.48 37.18 -12.95
C ALA A 135 -7.78 37.41 -14.30
N MET A 136 -7.74 36.33 -15.09
CA MET A 136 -7.69 36.31 -16.56
C MET A 136 -6.50 37.02 -17.25
N GLN A 137 -5.67 36.18 -17.80
CA GLN A 137 -5.23 36.17 -19.21
C GLN A 137 -3.95 35.37 -19.33
N ASP A 138 -4.01 34.23 -19.95
CA ASP A 138 -3.36 33.83 -21.19
C ASP A 138 -3.46 32.33 -21.35
N ALA A 139 -4.20 31.92 -22.38
CA ALA A 139 -4.15 30.57 -22.92
C ALA A 139 -2.84 30.41 -23.71
N PRO A 140 -2.06 29.38 -23.46
CA PRO A 140 -1.05 28.96 -24.40
C PRO A 140 -1.68 28.11 -25.49
N GLN A 141 -1.32 28.47 -26.73
CA GLN A 141 -1.67 27.85 -27.97
C GLN A 141 -1.40 26.35 -27.99
N GLU A 142 -2.34 25.62 -28.58
CA GLU A 142 -2.20 24.21 -28.96
C GLU A 142 -0.98 24.06 -29.91
N GLU A 143 0.14 23.63 -29.39
CA GLU A 143 1.15 22.98 -30.22
C GLU A 143 0.69 21.55 -30.48
N GLN A 144 0.44 21.26 -31.73
CA GLN A 144 0.27 19.93 -32.29
C GLN A 144 1.56 19.15 -32.02
N GLN A 145 1.61 18.38 -30.93
CA GLN A 145 2.65 17.39 -30.72
C GLN A 145 2.12 16.01 -31.07
N GLY A 146 2.98 15.29 -31.81
CA GLY A 146 2.74 13.97 -32.36
C GLY A 146 2.20 12.95 -31.37
N ALA A 147 1.65 11.87 -31.88
CA ALA A 147 0.99 10.78 -31.19
C ALA A 147 1.69 10.43 -29.85
N THR A 148 1.21 11.04 -28.78
CA THR A 148 1.68 10.74 -27.42
C THR A 148 1.18 9.35 -27.05
N GLU A 149 2.09 8.40 -26.83
CA GLU A 149 1.77 7.10 -26.25
C GLU A 149 0.93 7.30 -24.99
N VAL A 150 -0.23 6.65 -24.94
CA VAL A 150 -1.09 6.70 -23.75
C VAL A 150 -0.30 6.06 -22.59
N PRO A 151 -0.11 6.75 -21.47
CA PRO A 151 0.66 6.22 -20.36
C PRO A 151 0.02 4.91 -19.88
N ARG A 152 0.86 3.91 -19.66
CA ARG A 152 0.38 2.59 -19.22
C ARG A 152 -0.33 2.64 -17.88
N TYR A 153 0.05 3.60 -17.02
CA TYR A 153 -0.49 3.81 -15.68
C TYR A 153 -0.52 5.30 -15.35
N ILE A 154 -1.44 5.69 -14.47
CA ILE A 154 -1.53 7.04 -13.91
C ILE A 154 -1.59 6.98 -12.38
N LYS A 155 -1.06 8.00 -11.73
CA LYS A 155 -1.22 8.23 -10.30
C LYS A 155 -2.58 8.86 -10.06
N GLY A 156 -3.29 8.43 -8.98
CA GLY A 156 -4.49 9.11 -8.54
C GLY A 156 -4.16 10.46 -7.89
N GLU A 157 -5.15 11.35 -7.85
CA GLU A 157 -5.05 12.71 -7.30
C GLU A 157 -5.84 12.88 -6.00
N SER A 158 -6.66 11.88 -5.61
CA SER A 158 -7.39 11.88 -4.34
C SER A 158 -6.44 11.91 -3.15
N GLU A 159 -6.93 12.36 -2.00
CA GLU A 159 -6.16 12.41 -0.76
C GLU A 159 -5.61 11.02 -0.38
N ALA A 160 -6.43 9.97 -0.54
CA ALA A 160 -5.99 8.60 -0.31
C ALA A 160 -4.85 8.17 -1.26
N SER A 161 -4.91 8.60 -2.53
CA SER A 161 -3.85 8.32 -3.50
C SER A 161 -2.59 9.15 -3.22
N LYS A 162 -2.70 10.40 -2.83
CA LYS A 162 -1.56 11.23 -2.45
C LYS A 162 -0.82 10.63 -1.26
N GLN A 163 -1.53 10.25 -0.19
CA GLN A 163 -0.94 9.57 0.96
C GLN A 163 -0.23 8.27 0.57
N LEU A 164 -0.83 7.47 -0.32
CA LEU A 164 -0.20 6.26 -0.84
C LEU A 164 1.15 6.58 -1.51
N TYR A 165 1.20 7.59 -2.39
CA TYR A 165 2.42 7.95 -3.12
C TYR A 165 3.45 8.66 -2.25
N GLU A 166 3.07 9.33 -1.18
CA GLU A 166 3.99 9.81 -0.15
C GLU A 166 4.74 8.63 0.50
N PHE A 167 4.02 7.55 0.89
CA PHE A 167 4.68 6.34 1.40
C PHE A 167 5.58 5.67 0.37
N VAL A 168 5.17 5.63 -0.91
CA VAL A 168 5.99 5.12 -2.00
C VAL A 168 7.29 5.92 -2.10
N SER A 169 7.22 7.25 -2.12
CA SER A 169 8.38 8.13 -2.24
C SER A 169 9.31 8.03 -1.03
N LEU A 170 8.74 7.81 0.16
CA LEU A 170 9.49 7.64 1.40
C LEU A 170 10.30 6.34 1.39
N VAL A 171 9.68 5.21 1.01
CA VAL A 171 10.32 3.90 1.09
C VAL A 171 11.20 3.60 -0.13
N ALA A 172 10.94 4.22 -1.28
CA ALA A 172 11.64 3.93 -2.52
C ALA A 172 13.18 4.02 -2.42
N PRO A 173 13.80 5.07 -1.84
CA PRO A 173 15.25 5.19 -1.76
C PRO A 173 15.90 4.25 -0.72
N THR A 174 15.11 3.53 0.09
CA THR A 174 15.63 2.65 1.14
C THR A 174 15.89 1.23 0.63
N PRO A 175 16.75 0.44 1.27
CA PRO A 175 16.94 -0.98 0.94
C PRO A 175 15.87 -1.89 1.57
N MET A 176 14.89 -1.36 2.28
CA MET A 176 13.90 -2.12 3.05
C MET A 176 13.04 -3.00 2.17
N SER A 177 12.64 -4.14 2.73
CA SER A 177 11.57 -4.97 2.20
C SER A 177 10.23 -4.25 2.37
N VAL A 178 9.37 -4.32 1.37
CA VAL A 178 8.06 -3.64 1.39
C VAL A 178 6.95 -4.68 1.26
N LEU A 179 5.99 -4.63 2.17
CA LEU A 179 4.77 -5.44 2.12
C LEU A 179 3.58 -4.57 1.70
N ILE A 180 2.98 -4.87 0.54
CA ILE A 180 1.82 -4.15 0.00
C ILE A 180 0.56 -4.96 0.29
N LEU A 181 -0.29 -4.44 1.16
CA LEU A 181 -1.56 -5.07 1.56
C LEU A 181 -2.74 -4.40 0.88
N GLY A 182 -3.66 -5.18 0.34
CA GLY A 182 -4.89 -4.63 -0.23
C GLY A 182 -5.68 -5.63 -1.06
N ALA A 183 -6.95 -5.32 -1.29
CA ALA A 183 -7.87 -6.17 -2.04
C ALA A 183 -7.34 -6.49 -3.45
N SER A 184 -7.86 -7.56 -4.05
CA SER A 184 -7.51 -7.91 -5.43
C SER A 184 -7.91 -6.78 -6.39
N GLY A 185 -7.06 -6.53 -7.39
CA GLY A 185 -7.34 -5.53 -8.43
C GLY A 185 -7.12 -4.07 -8.02
N THR A 186 -6.57 -3.76 -6.84
CA THR A 186 -6.31 -2.38 -6.39
C THR A 186 -5.10 -1.70 -7.04
N GLY A 187 -4.26 -2.46 -7.77
CA GLY A 187 -3.07 -1.94 -8.45
C GLY A 187 -1.77 -2.12 -7.67
N LYS A 188 -1.65 -3.17 -6.84
CA LYS A 188 -0.44 -3.47 -6.03
C LYS A 188 0.85 -3.57 -6.87
N GLU A 189 0.79 -4.22 -8.04
CA GLU A 189 1.95 -4.33 -8.94
C GLU A 189 2.42 -2.96 -9.43
N TYR A 190 1.49 -2.05 -9.73
CA TYR A 190 1.85 -0.70 -10.15
C TYR A 190 2.61 0.05 -9.06
N VAL A 191 2.15 -0.06 -7.80
CA VAL A 191 2.84 0.54 -6.65
C VAL A 191 4.23 -0.09 -6.47
N ALA A 192 4.37 -1.41 -6.63
CA ALA A 192 5.67 -2.07 -6.57
C ALA A 192 6.64 -1.56 -7.65
N ARG A 193 6.17 -1.38 -8.89
CA ARG A 193 6.96 -0.78 -9.98
C ARG A 193 7.35 0.67 -9.66
N SER A 194 6.41 1.47 -9.15
CA SER A 194 6.66 2.85 -8.76
C SER A 194 7.72 2.97 -7.65
N ILE A 195 7.74 2.04 -6.69
CA ILE A 195 8.79 1.94 -5.67
C ILE A 195 10.15 1.63 -6.31
N HIS A 196 10.20 0.68 -7.24
CA HIS A 196 11.43 0.33 -7.94
C HIS A 196 11.96 1.50 -8.78
N GLU A 197 11.11 2.14 -9.58
CA GLU A 197 11.46 3.26 -10.47
C GLU A 197 11.99 4.49 -9.72
N GLN A 198 11.55 4.69 -8.47
CA GLN A 198 12.02 5.77 -7.60
C GLN A 198 13.18 5.33 -6.67
N SER A 199 13.64 4.08 -6.76
CA SER A 199 14.70 3.54 -5.92
C SER A 199 16.10 3.78 -6.49
N LEU A 200 17.11 3.53 -5.66
CA LEU A 200 18.52 3.51 -6.10
C LEU A 200 18.81 2.36 -7.09
N ARG A 201 17.87 1.45 -7.29
CA ARG A 201 17.96 0.29 -8.20
C ARG A 201 17.12 0.45 -9.46
N LYS A 202 16.64 1.66 -9.80
CA LYS A 202 15.74 1.94 -10.93
C LYS A 202 16.23 1.42 -12.29
N ASP A 203 17.58 1.43 -12.49
CA ASP A 203 18.21 0.98 -13.72
C ASP A 203 18.65 -0.50 -13.68
N LYS A 204 18.25 -1.22 -12.62
CA LYS A 204 18.53 -2.64 -12.40
C LYS A 204 17.29 -3.49 -12.71
N PRO A 205 17.41 -4.82 -12.85
CA PRO A 205 16.28 -5.68 -13.14
C PRO A 205 15.15 -5.55 -12.12
N PHE A 206 13.91 -5.48 -12.62
CA PHE A 206 12.69 -5.68 -11.84
C PHE A 206 12.04 -6.97 -12.29
N TYR A 207 12.01 -7.97 -11.43
CA TYR A 207 11.46 -9.28 -11.74
C TYR A 207 10.21 -9.55 -10.93
N ALA A 208 9.06 -9.67 -11.60
CA ALA A 208 7.77 -9.91 -10.96
C ALA A 208 7.39 -11.39 -11.04
N ILE A 209 6.91 -11.94 -9.94
CA ILE A 209 6.44 -13.31 -9.80
C ILE A 209 5.04 -13.30 -9.20
N ASP A 210 4.10 -13.94 -9.87
CA ASP A 210 2.79 -14.25 -9.32
C ASP A 210 2.85 -15.63 -8.64
N CYS A 211 2.90 -15.64 -7.31
CA CYS A 211 3.00 -16.87 -6.51
C CYS A 211 1.71 -17.72 -6.59
N GLY A 212 0.58 -17.11 -6.93
CA GLY A 212 -0.68 -17.83 -7.12
C GLY A 212 -0.76 -18.59 -8.45
N ALA A 213 -0.03 -18.10 -9.47
CA ALA A 213 -0.02 -18.73 -10.79
C ALA A 213 0.98 -19.88 -10.92
N ILE A 214 1.94 -20.02 -10.00
CA ILE A 214 2.96 -21.05 -10.06
C ILE A 214 2.52 -22.31 -9.30
N PRO A 215 2.47 -23.50 -9.96
CA PRO A 215 2.23 -24.75 -9.27
C PRO A 215 3.27 -25.01 -8.16
N LYS A 216 2.82 -25.53 -7.02
CA LYS A 216 3.66 -25.70 -5.82
C LYS A 216 4.89 -26.58 -6.07
N GLU A 217 4.78 -27.54 -6.97
CA GLU A 217 5.81 -28.51 -7.34
C GLU A 217 6.99 -27.90 -8.08
N VAL A 218 6.73 -26.82 -8.83
CA VAL A 218 7.77 -26.13 -9.61
C VAL A 218 8.20 -24.80 -9.02
N ALA A 219 7.54 -24.36 -7.95
CA ALA A 219 7.80 -23.05 -7.34
C ALA A 219 9.30 -22.90 -6.96
N ALA A 220 9.89 -23.87 -6.26
CA ALA A 220 11.29 -23.78 -5.87
C ALA A 220 12.23 -23.64 -7.09
N SER A 221 11.95 -24.33 -8.20
CA SER A 221 12.74 -24.23 -9.43
C SER A 221 12.59 -22.88 -10.12
N GLU A 222 11.43 -22.26 -10.08
CA GLU A 222 11.20 -20.90 -10.62
C GLU A 222 11.90 -19.82 -9.79
N PHE A 223 11.89 -19.95 -8.48
CA PHE A 223 12.52 -18.99 -7.58
C PHE A 223 14.06 -19.11 -7.59
N PHE A 224 14.59 -20.32 -7.39
CA PHE A 224 16.01 -20.54 -7.10
C PHE A 224 16.79 -21.18 -8.26
N GLY A 225 16.09 -21.65 -9.30
CA GLY A 225 16.72 -22.31 -10.44
C GLY A 225 17.08 -23.78 -10.15
N TYR A 226 17.63 -24.43 -11.16
CA TYR A 226 18.09 -25.83 -11.05
C TYR A 226 19.26 -26.13 -11.96
N LYS A 227 20.02 -27.17 -11.61
CA LYS A 227 21.07 -27.74 -12.43
C LYS A 227 20.55 -28.93 -13.23
N LYS A 228 21.18 -29.20 -14.37
CA LYS A 228 20.93 -30.39 -15.17
C LYS A 228 20.96 -31.63 -14.32
N GLY A 229 19.92 -32.47 -14.43
CA GLY A 229 19.79 -33.71 -13.66
C GLY A 229 19.19 -33.55 -12.26
N ALA A 230 18.75 -32.36 -11.86
CA ALA A 230 18.15 -32.11 -10.55
C ALA A 230 16.86 -32.91 -10.30
N PHE A 231 16.12 -33.19 -11.37
CA PHE A 231 14.87 -33.98 -11.37
C PHE A 231 14.63 -34.56 -12.77
N THR A 232 13.65 -35.46 -12.91
CA THR A 232 13.25 -36.04 -14.21
C THR A 232 12.73 -34.96 -15.13
N GLY A 233 13.43 -34.71 -16.26
CA GLY A 233 13.11 -33.60 -17.18
C GLY A 233 14.02 -32.39 -17.08
N ALA A 234 14.94 -32.33 -16.12
CA ALA A 234 15.95 -31.28 -16.01
C ALA A 234 17.09 -31.51 -17.02
N GLU A 235 16.86 -31.24 -18.29
CA GLU A 235 17.81 -31.49 -19.37
C GLU A 235 18.93 -30.44 -19.47
N GLN A 236 18.68 -29.22 -18.99
CA GLN A 236 19.61 -28.08 -19.00
C GLN A 236 19.58 -27.35 -17.65
N ASP A 237 20.57 -26.50 -17.38
CA ASP A 237 20.59 -25.59 -16.27
C ASP A 237 19.55 -24.48 -16.50
N LYS A 238 18.79 -24.10 -15.45
CA LYS A 238 17.87 -22.97 -15.48
C LYS A 238 18.18 -22.01 -14.33
N LYS A 239 18.38 -20.73 -14.67
CA LYS A 239 18.51 -19.67 -13.68
C LYS A 239 17.15 -19.37 -13.06
N GLY A 240 17.12 -19.21 -11.72
CA GLY A 240 15.93 -18.79 -11.00
C GLY A 240 15.75 -17.28 -10.98
N ALA A 241 14.57 -16.86 -10.56
CA ALA A 241 14.19 -15.45 -10.48
C ALA A 241 15.17 -14.61 -9.63
N PHE A 242 15.68 -15.18 -8.54
CA PHE A 242 16.62 -14.49 -7.65
C PHE A 242 17.98 -14.24 -8.30
N GLU A 243 18.46 -15.19 -9.13
CA GLU A 243 19.68 -15.01 -9.90
C GLU A 243 19.49 -14.00 -11.03
N ILE A 244 18.33 -14.03 -11.72
CA ILE A 244 17.99 -13.09 -12.81
C ILE A 244 17.85 -11.66 -12.27
N ALA A 245 17.26 -11.51 -11.09
CA ALA A 245 17.03 -10.19 -10.45
C ALA A 245 18.23 -9.68 -9.66
N ASN A 246 19.39 -10.37 -9.69
CA ASN A 246 20.55 -10.00 -8.88
C ASN A 246 20.98 -8.54 -9.13
N GLY A 247 21.23 -7.80 -8.07
CA GLY A 247 21.48 -6.36 -8.05
C GLY A 247 20.21 -5.49 -8.16
N GLY A 248 19.03 -6.09 -8.42
CA GLY A 248 17.77 -5.43 -8.69
C GLY A 248 16.70 -5.62 -7.61
N THR A 249 15.45 -5.77 -8.08
CA THR A 249 14.25 -5.91 -7.23
C THR A 249 13.46 -7.14 -7.64
N VAL A 250 13.07 -7.95 -6.68
CA VAL A 250 12.09 -9.04 -6.84
C VAL A 250 10.75 -8.57 -6.29
N PHE A 251 9.71 -8.68 -7.09
CA PHE A 251 8.33 -8.44 -6.67
C PHE A 251 7.59 -9.78 -6.60
N LEU A 252 7.02 -10.09 -5.44
CA LEU A 252 6.21 -11.29 -5.20
C LEU A 252 4.75 -10.89 -5.01
N ASP A 253 3.91 -11.19 -6.00
CA ASP A 253 2.46 -11.01 -5.84
C ASP A 253 1.82 -12.29 -5.28
N GLU A 254 0.70 -12.14 -4.57
CA GLU A 254 -0.04 -13.21 -3.90
C GLU A 254 0.84 -14.10 -2.98
N MET A 255 1.72 -13.46 -2.22
CA MET A 255 2.73 -14.12 -1.40
C MET A 255 2.15 -15.13 -0.38
N GLY A 256 0.89 -14.98 0.06
CA GLY A 256 0.21 -15.92 0.94
C GLY A 256 0.12 -17.34 0.37
N ASN A 257 0.24 -17.51 -0.96
CA ASN A 257 0.16 -18.80 -1.65
C ASN A 257 1.46 -19.61 -1.64
N LEU A 258 2.58 -19.06 -1.12
CA LEU A 258 3.86 -19.75 -1.07
C LEU A 258 3.79 -21.02 -0.22
N ASN A 259 4.30 -22.13 -0.76
CA ASN A 259 4.46 -23.35 0.02
C ASN A 259 5.57 -23.21 1.07
N TYR A 260 5.54 -24.05 2.10
CA TYR A 260 6.45 -23.98 3.24
C TYR A 260 7.93 -24.08 2.85
N GLU A 261 8.28 -24.93 1.88
CA GLU A 261 9.66 -25.12 1.42
C GLU A 261 10.24 -23.86 0.79
N VAL A 262 9.44 -23.18 -0.05
CA VAL A 262 9.83 -21.89 -0.66
C VAL A 262 9.97 -20.81 0.40
N GLN A 263 9.10 -20.77 1.42
CA GLN A 263 9.22 -19.84 2.53
C GLN A 263 10.55 -20.00 3.28
N VAL A 264 11.00 -21.24 3.53
CA VAL A 264 12.30 -21.54 4.19
C VAL A 264 13.47 -21.04 3.36
N GLN A 265 13.47 -21.33 2.04
CA GLN A 265 14.55 -20.93 1.15
C GLN A 265 14.57 -19.41 0.93
N LEU A 266 13.38 -18.79 0.85
CA LEU A 266 13.23 -17.33 0.76
C LEU A 266 13.83 -16.63 1.97
N LEU A 267 13.55 -17.12 3.18
CA LEU A 267 14.12 -16.57 4.40
C LEU A 267 15.65 -16.62 4.38
N ARG A 268 16.24 -17.76 3.97
CA ARG A 268 17.69 -17.88 3.81
C ARG A 268 18.25 -16.89 2.81
N ALA A 269 17.61 -16.77 1.63
CA ALA A 269 18.03 -15.81 0.62
C ALA A 269 18.04 -14.37 1.12
N LEU A 270 17.10 -14.00 2.00
CA LEU A 270 17.01 -12.66 2.60
C LEU A 270 18.01 -12.43 3.74
N GLN A 271 18.35 -13.48 4.51
CA GLN A 271 19.26 -13.38 5.66
C GLN A 271 20.72 -13.56 5.27
N GLU A 272 21.00 -14.60 4.49
CA GLU A 272 22.36 -15.00 4.13
C GLU A 272 22.84 -14.36 2.83
N ARG A 273 21.95 -13.73 2.06
CA ARG A 273 22.22 -13.18 0.72
C ARG A 273 22.72 -14.24 -0.25
N LYS A 274 22.26 -15.48 -0.08
CA LYS A 274 22.68 -16.64 -0.87
C LYS A 274 21.48 -17.48 -1.25
N ILE A 275 21.55 -18.05 -2.44
CA ILE A 275 20.60 -19.05 -2.93
C ILE A 275 21.34 -20.34 -3.31
N ARG A 276 20.60 -21.46 -3.30
CA ARG A 276 21.13 -22.74 -3.77
C ARG A 276 20.18 -23.31 -4.83
N PRO A 277 20.61 -23.38 -6.10
CA PRO A 277 19.80 -24.02 -7.15
C PRO A 277 19.52 -25.50 -6.82
N LEU A 278 18.36 -26.00 -7.22
CA LEU A 278 18.01 -27.42 -7.04
C LEU A 278 19.04 -28.30 -7.73
N GLY A 279 19.45 -29.38 -7.06
CA GLY A 279 20.49 -30.30 -7.55
C GLY A 279 21.92 -29.75 -7.46
N SER A 280 22.14 -28.57 -6.90
CA SER A 280 23.48 -27.99 -6.70
C SER A 280 23.91 -28.04 -5.22
N THR A 281 25.18 -28.23 -4.99
CA THR A 281 25.82 -28.02 -3.68
C THR A 281 26.45 -26.63 -3.57
N GLN A 282 26.58 -25.90 -4.67
CA GLN A 282 27.15 -24.56 -4.71
C GLN A 282 26.11 -23.52 -4.35
N GLU A 283 26.51 -22.57 -3.52
CA GLU A 283 25.75 -21.38 -3.20
C GLU A 283 26.10 -20.25 -4.17
N ILE A 284 25.11 -19.43 -4.50
CA ILE A 284 25.23 -18.25 -5.36
C ILE A 284 24.89 -17.02 -4.53
N ASP A 285 25.80 -16.04 -4.48
CA ASP A 285 25.55 -14.77 -3.82
C ASP A 285 24.53 -13.95 -4.60
N VAL A 286 23.51 -13.41 -3.90
CA VAL A 286 22.45 -12.58 -4.48
C VAL A 286 22.22 -11.33 -3.64
N ASP A 287 22.20 -10.18 -4.30
CA ASP A 287 21.81 -8.92 -3.69
C ASP A 287 20.49 -8.44 -4.32
N ILE A 288 19.40 -8.69 -3.64
CA ILE A 288 18.06 -8.31 -4.09
C ILE A 288 17.37 -7.40 -3.07
N ARG A 289 16.53 -6.51 -3.58
CA ARG A 289 15.49 -5.84 -2.81
C ARG A 289 14.18 -6.59 -2.99
N LEU A 290 13.46 -6.86 -1.91
CA LEU A 290 12.19 -7.58 -1.95
C LEU A 290 11.01 -6.64 -1.79
N ILE A 291 10.01 -6.76 -2.66
CA ILE A 291 8.68 -6.14 -2.53
C ILE A 291 7.67 -7.27 -2.60
N CYS A 292 6.78 -7.36 -1.63
CA CYS A 292 5.75 -8.39 -1.54
C CYS A 292 4.37 -7.78 -1.61
N ALA A 293 3.42 -8.50 -2.20
CA ALA A 293 2.02 -8.09 -2.21
C ALA A 293 1.11 -9.27 -1.85
N THR A 294 0.02 -8.99 -1.13
CA THR A 294 -1.02 -9.98 -0.84
C THR A 294 -2.35 -9.30 -0.52
N ASN A 295 -3.43 -10.02 -0.72
CA ASN A 295 -4.78 -9.68 -0.24
C ASN A 295 -5.16 -10.45 1.04
N GLU A 296 -4.31 -11.38 1.50
CA GLU A 296 -4.53 -12.20 2.69
C GLU A 296 -3.99 -11.52 3.95
N ASN A 297 -4.59 -11.86 5.08
CA ASN A 297 -4.08 -11.47 6.39
C ASN A 297 -2.95 -12.42 6.81
N LEU A 298 -1.69 -12.04 6.53
CA LEU A 298 -0.53 -12.86 6.85
C LEU A 298 -0.38 -13.12 8.36
N ALA A 299 -0.80 -12.21 9.24
CA ALA A 299 -0.77 -12.44 10.68
C ALA A 299 -1.70 -13.59 11.10
N GLN A 300 -2.88 -13.71 10.48
CA GLN A 300 -3.77 -14.86 10.67
C GLN A 300 -3.18 -16.13 10.04
N ALA A 301 -2.51 -16.03 8.91
CA ALA A 301 -1.82 -17.17 8.29
C ALA A 301 -0.68 -17.69 9.17
N VAL A 302 0.05 -16.81 9.85
CA VAL A 302 1.07 -17.18 10.87
C VAL A 302 0.42 -17.89 12.05
N ALA A 303 -0.64 -17.31 12.64
CA ALA A 303 -1.36 -17.94 13.74
C ALA A 303 -1.96 -19.33 13.37
N GLY A 304 -2.34 -19.51 12.10
CA GLY A 304 -2.81 -20.76 11.54
C GLY A 304 -1.73 -21.74 11.10
N GLY A 305 -0.45 -21.44 11.27
CA GLY A 305 0.70 -22.29 10.85
C GLY A 305 0.90 -22.42 9.33
N LYS A 306 0.22 -21.61 8.53
CA LYS A 306 0.35 -21.60 7.05
C LYS A 306 1.51 -20.76 6.57
N PHE A 307 1.92 -19.77 7.35
CA PHE A 307 3.00 -18.85 7.05
C PHE A 307 3.99 -18.80 8.21
N ARG A 308 5.28 -18.71 7.92
CA ARG A 308 6.34 -18.68 8.96
C ARG A 308 6.39 -17.29 9.59
N GLU A 309 6.48 -17.25 10.90
CA GLU A 309 6.58 -16.03 11.69
C GLU A 309 7.89 -15.27 11.41
N ASP A 310 9.00 -16.00 11.32
CA ASP A 310 10.32 -15.42 11.05
C ASP A 310 10.39 -14.74 9.66
N LEU A 311 9.80 -15.37 8.65
CA LEU A 311 9.68 -14.77 7.32
C LEU A 311 8.76 -13.55 7.34
N TYR A 312 7.61 -13.65 8.03
CA TYR A 312 6.68 -12.52 8.17
C TYR A 312 7.38 -11.28 8.72
N HIS A 313 8.15 -11.41 9.80
CA HIS A 313 8.89 -10.30 10.36
C HIS A 313 9.97 -9.75 9.43
N ARG A 314 10.60 -10.60 8.62
CA ARG A 314 11.63 -10.18 7.67
C ARG A 314 11.10 -9.42 6.47
N ILE A 315 9.89 -9.71 6.01
CA ILE A 315 9.26 -9.02 4.86
C ILE A 315 8.42 -7.82 5.28
N ASN A 316 7.98 -7.77 6.52
CA ASN A 316 7.13 -6.71 7.07
C ASN A 316 7.97 -5.59 7.71
N GLU A 317 9.06 -5.17 7.05
CA GLU A 317 9.88 -4.04 7.48
C GLU A 317 9.16 -2.71 7.21
N PHE A 318 8.41 -2.61 6.11
CA PHE A 318 7.56 -1.47 5.78
C PHE A 318 6.28 -1.94 5.11
N THR A 319 5.12 -1.53 5.64
CA THR A 319 3.82 -1.91 5.09
C THR A 319 3.13 -0.74 4.40
N ILE A 320 2.63 -0.97 3.19
CA ILE A 320 1.78 -0.05 2.43
C ILE A 320 0.38 -0.64 2.32
N TYR A 321 -0.64 0.10 2.73
CA TYR A 321 -2.03 -0.28 2.56
C TYR A 321 -2.61 0.36 1.29
N MET A 322 -3.08 -0.49 0.38
CA MET A 322 -3.74 -0.04 -0.84
C MET A 322 -5.20 0.32 -0.56
N PRO A 323 -5.60 1.57 -0.78
CA PRO A 323 -7.01 1.93 -0.66
C PRO A 323 -7.84 1.21 -1.74
N ALA A 324 -9.07 0.81 -1.38
CA ALA A 324 -10.02 0.30 -2.37
C ALA A 324 -10.43 1.42 -3.34
N LEU A 325 -10.91 1.06 -4.54
CA LEU A 325 -11.25 2.07 -5.56
C LEU A 325 -12.36 3.03 -5.07
N LYS A 326 -13.33 2.53 -4.32
CA LYS A 326 -14.40 3.34 -3.70
C LYS A 326 -13.89 4.42 -2.74
N ASP A 327 -12.74 4.17 -2.10
CA ASP A 327 -12.15 5.09 -1.12
C ASP A 327 -11.24 6.14 -1.79
N ARG A 328 -11.07 6.06 -3.13
CA ARG A 328 -10.27 7.00 -3.93
C ARG A 328 -11.07 8.14 -4.57
N GLY A 329 -12.37 8.25 -4.25
CA GLY A 329 -13.23 9.37 -4.68
C GLY A 329 -13.16 9.65 -6.19
N ALA A 330 -12.75 10.87 -6.56
CA ALA A 330 -12.72 11.32 -7.96
C ALA A 330 -11.70 10.57 -8.86
N ASP A 331 -10.73 9.86 -8.30
CA ASP A 331 -9.75 9.11 -9.09
C ASP A 331 -10.40 8.05 -9.97
N ILE A 332 -11.60 7.58 -9.62
CA ILE A 332 -12.35 6.63 -10.44
C ILE A 332 -12.55 7.12 -11.87
N PHE A 333 -12.78 8.42 -12.05
CA PHE A 333 -12.94 9.01 -13.39
C PHE A 333 -11.61 9.12 -14.14
N LEU A 334 -10.52 9.39 -13.43
CA LEU A 334 -9.18 9.38 -14.01
C LEU A 334 -8.83 8.00 -14.55
N PHE A 335 -9.06 6.95 -13.77
CA PHE A 335 -8.82 5.57 -14.19
C PHE A 335 -9.78 5.14 -15.31
N ALA A 336 -11.08 5.48 -15.22
CA ALA A 336 -12.04 5.17 -16.27
C ALA A 336 -11.62 5.78 -17.62
N ASN A 337 -11.24 7.06 -17.64
CA ASN A 337 -10.78 7.74 -18.84
C ASN A 337 -9.48 7.13 -19.40
N LEU A 338 -8.55 6.72 -18.54
CA LEU A 338 -7.34 6.00 -18.98
C LEU A 338 -7.71 4.67 -19.64
N PHE A 339 -8.60 3.89 -19.04
CA PHE A 339 -9.01 2.60 -19.58
C PHE A 339 -9.80 2.73 -20.88
N ILE A 340 -10.61 3.80 -21.05
CA ILE A 340 -11.26 4.12 -22.32
C ILE A 340 -10.20 4.43 -23.39
N LYS A 341 -9.16 5.22 -23.09
CA LYS A 341 -8.07 5.51 -24.01
C LYS A 341 -7.33 4.24 -24.44
N HIS A 342 -7.01 3.35 -23.50
CA HIS A 342 -6.39 2.05 -23.81
C HIS A 342 -7.31 1.18 -24.67
N ALA A 343 -8.61 1.11 -24.32
CA ALA A 343 -9.58 0.37 -25.10
C ALA A 343 -9.74 0.93 -26.51
N ASN A 344 -9.72 2.24 -26.69
CA ASN A 344 -9.74 2.88 -28.02
C ASN A 344 -8.54 2.42 -28.87
N GLN A 345 -7.32 2.43 -28.31
CA GLN A 345 -6.12 1.98 -29.02
C GLN A 345 -6.21 0.50 -29.40
N GLU A 346 -6.66 -0.35 -28.47
CA GLU A 346 -6.73 -1.80 -28.70
C GLU A 346 -7.85 -2.20 -29.68
N LEU A 347 -9.00 -1.51 -29.60
CA LEU A 347 -10.21 -1.85 -30.36
C LEU A 347 -10.39 -1.03 -31.63
N GLY A 348 -9.50 -0.09 -31.93
CA GLY A 348 -9.64 0.83 -33.07
C GLY A 348 -10.88 1.74 -32.97
N LYS A 349 -11.28 2.12 -31.74
CA LYS A 349 -12.43 2.98 -31.43
C LYS A 349 -11.99 4.42 -31.16
N ASN A 350 -12.96 5.34 -31.14
CA ASN A 350 -12.71 6.75 -30.83
C ASN A 350 -13.79 7.29 -29.88
N VAL A 351 -13.92 6.65 -28.70
CA VAL A 351 -14.85 7.04 -27.64
C VAL A 351 -14.17 8.12 -26.80
N LEU A 352 -14.83 9.24 -26.60
CA LEU A 352 -14.27 10.42 -25.93
C LEU A 352 -14.31 10.31 -24.39
N GLY A 353 -15.27 9.54 -23.84
CA GLY A 353 -15.46 9.40 -22.39
C GLY A 353 -16.84 8.87 -22.04
N LEU A 354 -17.29 9.22 -20.85
CA LEU A 354 -18.60 8.86 -20.28
C LEU A 354 -19.61 10.00 -20.46
N ASP A 355 -20.88 9.68 -20.63
CA ASP A 355 -21.94 10.69 -20.49
C ASP A 355 -22.24 10.97 -19.01
N ALA A 356 -23.11 11.95 -18.71
CA ALA A 356 -23.44 12.35 -17.36
C ALA A 356 -24.07 11.20 -16.54
N LYS A 357 -24.99 10.43 -17.13
CA LYS A 357 -25.66 9.29 -16.47
C LYS A 357 -24.72 8.13 -16.22
N ALA A 358 -23.85 7.80 -17.16
CA ALA A 358 -22.82 6.77 -16.97
C ALA A 358 -21.84 7.18 -15.88
N SER A 359 -21.50 8.46 -15.78
CA SER A 359 -20.66 8.99 -14.71
C SER A 359 -21.29 8.83 -13.31
N GLU A 360 -22.59 9.08 -13.16
CA GLU A 360 -23.33 8.85 -11.91
C GLU A 360 -23.32 7.37 -11.50
N ILE A 361 -23.52 6.45 -12.46
CA ILE A 361 -23.48 5.01 -12.21
C ILE A 361 -22.10 4.60 -11.71
N ILE A 362 -21.02 5.05 -12.37
CA ILE A 362 -19.64 4.71 -11.98
C ILE A 362 -19.32 5.23 -10.59
N ALA A 363 -19.78 6.45 -10.24
CA ALA A 363 -19.53 7.06 -8.94
C ALA A 363 -20.29 6.35 -7.81
N SER A 364 -21.46 5.78 -8.07
CA SER A 364 -22.30 5.15 -7.06
C SER A 364 -21.99 3.66 -6.83
N TYR A 365 -21.22 3.03 -7.69
CA TYR A 365 -20.92 1.60 -7.59
C TYR A 365 -19.68 1.32 -6.73
N ASP A 366 -19.72 0.26 -5.91
CA ASP A 366 -18.68 -0.07 -4.92
C ASP A 366 -17.38 -0.65 -5.49
N TRP A 367 -17.39 -1.06 -6.75
CA TRP A 367 -16.23 -1.66 -7.45
C TRP A 367 -15.50 -2.75 -6.66
N PRO A 368 -16.17 -3.85 -6.29
CA PRO A 368 -15.54 -4.90 -5.48
C PRO A 368 -14.34 -5.58 -6.15
N GLY A 369 -14.25 -5.56 -7.48
CA GLY A 369 -13.07 -5.99 -8.24
C GLY A 369 -12.08 -4.86 -8.53
N ASN A 370 -12.28 -3.68 -7.95
CA ASN A 370 -11.41 -2.52 -8.02
C ASN A 370 -11.03 -2.13 -9.48
N LEU A 371 -9.78 -1.73 -9.72
CA LEU A 371 -9.31 -1.31 -11.05
C LEU A 371 -9.38 -2.43 -12.10
N ARG A 372 -9.26 -3.71 -11.69
CA ARG A 372 -9.38 -4.84 -12.62
C ARG A 372 -10.81 -4.93 -13.16
N GLU A 373 -11.81 -4.77 -12.31
CA GLU A 373 -13.22 -4.75 -12.71
C GLU A 373 -13.53 -3.52 -13.55
N LEU A 374 -13.12 -2.33 -13.10
CA LEU A 374 -13.31 -1.07 -13.83
C LEU A 374 -12.73 -1.16 -15.25
N ASN A 375 -11.49 -1.65 -15.39
CA ASN A 375 -10.85 -1.82 -16.70
C ASN A 375 -11.67 -2.73 -17.64
N ASN A 376 -12.13 -3.88 -17.12
CA ASN A 376 -12.94 -4.82 -17.90
C ASN A 376 -14.28 -4.22 -18.33
N VAL A 377 -14.95 -3.48 -17.42
CA VAL A 377 -16.22 -2.79 -17.72
C VAL A 377 -16.00 -1.70 -18.76
N MET A 378 -14.98 -0.84 -18.61
CA MET A 378 -14.67 0.22 -19.56
C MET A 378 -14.31 -0.34 -20.94
N LYS A 379 -13.52 -1.40 -21.01
CA LYS A 379 -13.15 -2.04 -22.28
C LYS A 379 -14.39 -2.59 -23.03
N ARG A 380 -15.27 -3.30 -22.30
CA ARG A 380 -16.52 -3.84 -22.89
C ARG A 380 -17.48 -2.71 -23.29
N ALA A 381 -17.67 -1.71 -22.44
CA ALA A 381 -18.52 -0.56 -22.72
C ALA A 381 -18.03 0.20 -23.96
N THR A 382 -16.71 0.44 -24.08
CA THR A 382 -16.09 1.05 -25.25
C THR A 382 -16.37 0.23 -26.52
N LEU A 383 -16.28 -1.10 -26.45
CA LEU A 383 -16.59 -2.00 -27.59
C LEU A 383 -18.05 -1.86 -28.04
N LEU A 384 -19.00 -1.81 -27.09
CA LEU A 384 -20.44 -1.75 -27.36
C LEU A 384 -20.90 -0.37 -27.81
N THR A 385 -20.18 0.69 -27.48
CA THR A 385 -20.53 2.06 -27.78
C THR A 385 -20.50 2.31 -29.30
N ARG A 386 -21.60 2.85 -29.83
CA ARG A 386 -21.75 3.27 -31.23
C ARG A 386 -21.56 4.78 -31.41
N GLY A 387 -21.71 5.53 -30.34
CA GLY A 387 -21.58 7.00 -30.30
C GLY A 387 -20.18 7.47 -29.89
N LYS A 388 -20.09 8.76 -29.54
CA LYS A 388 -18.84 9.37 -29.04
C LYS A 388 -18.63 9.19 -27.52
N TYR A 389 -19.69 8.90 -26.77
CA TYR A 389 -19.67 8.73 -25.32
C TYR A 389 -20.31 7.41 -24.91
N ILE A 390 -19.79 6.79 -23.85
CA ILE A 390 -20.40 5.62 -23.23
C ILE A 390 -21.63 6.10 -22.46
N GLY A 391 -22.79 5.55 -22.80
CA GLY A 391 -24.05 5.85 -22.12
C GLY A 391 -24.39 4.86 -21.01
N ALA A 392 -25.41 5.20 -20.21
CA ALA A 392 -25.91 4.36 -19.11
C ALA A 392 -26.27 2.95 -19.56
N GLN A 393 -26.92 2.79 -20.73
CA GLN A 393 -27.37 1.46 -21.24
C GLN A 393 -26.20 0.51 -21.54
N GLU A 394 -25.13 1.01 -22.18
CA GLU A 394 -23.93 0.23 -22.48
C GLU A 394 -23.25 -0.18 -21.19
N LEU A 395 -23.18 0.73 -20.22
CA LEU A 395 -22.56 0.49 -18.92
C LEU A 395 -23.33 -0.56 -18.10
N GLU A 396 -24.65 -0.41 -17.95
CA GLU A 396 -25.52 -1.35 -17.23
C GLU A 396 -25.45 -2.76 -17.82
N LYS A 397 -25.49 -2.89 -19.17
CA LYS A 397 -25.33 -4.18 -19.83
C LYS A 397 -24.01 -4.86 -19.49
N THR A 398 -22.91 -4.11 -19.42
CA THR A 398 -21.59 -4.67 -19.11
C THR A 398 -21.47 -5.03 -17.62
N MET A 399 -22.05 -4.24 -16.73
CA MET A 399 -22.06 -4.50 -15.29
C MET A 399 -22.94 -5.69 -14.91
N ALA A 400 -24.12 -5.81 -15.52
CA ALA A 400 -25.02 -6.96 -15.32
C ALA A 400 -24.34 -8.30 -15.68
N GLN A 401 -23.55 -8.34 -16.75
CA GLN A 401 -22.78 -9.52 -17.14
C GLN A 401 -21.66 -9.87 -16.16
N THR A 402 -21.10 -8.88 -15.49
CA THR A 402 -20.06 -9.08 -14.46
C THR A 402 -20.69 -9.58 -13.16
N SER A 403 -21.92 -9.16 -12.85
CA SER A 403 -22.68 -9.55 -11.66
C SER A 403 -23.20 -10.99 -11.72
N THR A 404 -23.59 -11.48 -12.92
CA THR A 404 -24.07 -12.86 -13.13
C THR A 404 -22.97 -13.92 -13.08
N ALA A 405 -21.70 -13.52 -13.20
CA ALA A 405 -20.54 -14.42 -13.07
C ALA A 405 -20.13 -14.68 -11.61
N ARG A 406 -20.78 -14.05 -10.63
CA ARG A 406 -20.58 -14.43 -9.23
C ARG A 406 -21.47 -15.62 -8.90
N PRO A 407 -20.92 -16.80 -8.57
CA PRO A 407 -21.66 -17.72 -7.71
C PRO A 407 -21.98 -16.89 -6.46
N ILE A 408 -23.25 -16.90 -6.04
CA ILE A 408 -23.64 -16.39 -4.73
C ILE A 408 -22.93 -17.29 -3.72
N ASN A 409 -21.69 -16.95 -3.40
CA ASN A 409 -20.93 -17.61 -2.35
C ASN A 409 -21.49 -17.04 -1.03
N MET A 410 -22.64 -17.56 -0.61
CA MET A 410 -23.09 -17.43 0.76
C MET A 410 -22.13 -18.23 1.64
N GLN A 411 -20.95 -17.64 1.93
CA GLN A 411 -20.03 -18.20 2.92
C GLN A 411 -20.66 -18.06 4.30
N LEU A 412 -20.89 -19.20 4.89
CA LEU A 412 -21.48 -19.42 6.21
C LEU A 412 -20.45 -19.02 7.29
N HIS A 413 -20.47 -17.77 7.77
CA HIS A 413 -19.44 -17.23 8.67
C HIS A 413 -19.86 -17.08 10.15
N SER A 414 -21.14 -17.33 10.50
CA SER A 414 -21.59 -17.46 11.90
C SER A 414 -22.75 -18.43 11.97
N GLU A 415 -22.94 -19.10 13.11
CA GLU A 415 -24.02 -20.08 13.25
C GLU A 415 -25.41 -19.48 13.01
N GLN A 416 -25.63 -18.22 13.40
CA GLN A 416 -26.90 -17.51 13.16
C GLN A 416 -27.08 -17.12 11.69
N SER A 417 -26.02 -16.62 11.00
CA SER A 417 -26.12 -16.29 9.59
C SER A 417 -26.21 -17.53 8.70
N GLU A 418 -25.70 -18.68 9.17
CA GLU A 418 -25.81 -19.97 8.52
C GLU A 418 -27.26 -20.49 8.53
N GLN A 419 -27.92 -20.41 9.68
CA GLN A 419 -29.30 -20.78 9.86
C GLN A 419 -30.25 -19.94 8.99
N GLU A 420 -30.03 -18.61 8.96
CA GLU A 420 -30.78 -17.68 8.11
C GLU A 420 -30.60 -17.95 6.61
N SER A 421 -29.39 -18.26 6.21
CA SER A 421 -29.04 -18.57 4.82
C SER A 421 -29.68 -19.87 4.35
N ILE A 422 -29.69 -20.92 5.19
CA ILE A 422 -30.35 -22.18 4.90
C ILE A 422 -31.88 -21.97 4.81
N ALA A 423 -32.47 -21.19 5.74
CA ALA A 423 -33.91 -20.87 5.71
C ALA A 423 -34.29 -20.06 4.46
N ALA A 424 -33.47 -19.11 4.04
CA ALA A 424 -33.68 -18.33 2.84
C ALA A 424 -33.61 -19.20 1.57
N ALA A 425 -32.61 -20.08 1.47
CA ALA A 425 -32.44 -20.97 0.32
C ALA A 425 -33.61 -21.99 0.23
N LEU A 426 -34.08 -22.51 1.34
CA LEU A 426 -35.27 -23.41 1.38
C LEU A 426 -36.54 -22.67 0.96
N ARG A 427 -36.75 -21.43 1.41
CA ARG A 427 -37.86 -20.58 0.96
C ARG A 427 -37.81 -20.30 -0.53
N ALA A 428 -36.64 -19.87 -1.05
CA ALA A 428 -36.46 -19.59 -2.46
C ALA A 428 -36.65 -20.81 -3.39
N THR A 429 -36.46 -22.02 -2.87
CA THR A 429 -36.62 -23.27 -3.62
C THR A 429 -37.91 -24.03 -3.28
N HIS A 430 -38.88 -23.38 -2.60
CA HIS A 430 -40.14 -23.99 -2.15
C HIS A 430 -39.94 -25.33 -1.43
N GLY A 431 -38.95 -25.43 -0.55
CA GLY A 431 -38.64 -26.63 0.23
C GLY A 431 -37.84 -27.71 -0.50
N ASN A 432 -37.44 -27.49 -1.74
CA ASN A 432 -36.62 -28.44 -2.50
C ASN A 432 -35.19 -28.48 -1.99
N LYS A 433 -34.87 -29.44 -1.12
CA LYS A 433 -33.56 -29.60 -0.46
C LYS A 433 -32.40 -29.80 -1.44
N SER A 434 -32.63 -30.43 -2.62
CA SER A 434 -31.58 -30.61 -3.63
C SER A 434 -31.24 -29.30 -4.33
N LYS A 435 -32.26 -28.50 -4.71
CA LYS A 435 -32.04 -27.17 -5.31
C LYS A 435 -31.49 -26.18 -4.28
N ALA A 436 -31.88 -26.26 -3.02
CA ALA A 436 -31.37 -25.46 -1.93
C ALA A 436 -29.86 -25.73 -1.69
N ALA A 437 -29.43 -26.99 -1.72
CA ALA A 437 -28.02 -27.37 -1.62
C ALA A 437 -27.19 -26.81 -2.78
N GLN A 438 -27.69 -26.86 -4.01
CA GLN A 438 -27.08 -26.24 -5.18
C GLN A 438 -26.98 -24.72 -5.04
N LEU A 439 -28.01 -24.06 -4.55
CA LEU A 439 -28.05 -22.60 -4.33
C LEU A 439 -27.02 -22.14 -3.29
N LEU A 440 -26.78 -22.98 -2.28
CA LEU A 440 -25.82 -22.76 -1.20
C LEU A 440 -24.39 -23.24 -1.57
N ALA A 441 -24.21 -23.83 -2.75
CA ALA A 441 -22.95 -24.41 -3.22
C ALA A 441 -22.38 -25.48 -2.24
N ILE A 442 -23.24 -26.25 -1.58
CA ILE A 442 -22.91 -27.39 -0.69
C ILE A 442 -23.53 -28.66 -1.21
N ASP A 443 -22.97 -29.82 -0.82
CA ASP A 443 -23.58 -31.10 -1.13
C ASP A 443 -24.83 -31.36 -0.29
N ARG A 444 -25.74 -32.20 -0.83
CA ARG A 444 -27.05 -32.50 -0.19
C ARG A 444 -26.89 -33.09 1.20
N LYS A 445 -25.84 -33.90 1.44
CA LYS A 445 -25.57 -34.55 2.73
C LYS A 445 -25.16 -33.51 3.77
N THR A 446 -24.31 -32.55 3.37
CA THR A 446 -23.91 -31.41 4.22
C THR A 446 -25.11 -30.54 4.59
N LEU A 447 -26.00 -30.22 3.63
CA LEU A 447 -27.23 -29.49 3.92
C LEU A 447 -28.12 -30.24 4.94
N TYR A 448 -28.30 -31.53 4.77
CA TYR A 448 -29.10 -32.35 5.73
C TYR A 448 -28.50 -32.35 7.13
N ASN A 449 -27.16 -32.50 7.24
CA ASN A 449 -26.49 -32.48 8.53
C ASN A 449 -26.63 -31.11 9.23
N LYS A 450 -26.57 -30.03 8.47
CA LYS A 450 -26.73 -28.66 8.98
C LYS A 450 -28.19 -28.39 9.38
N MET A 451 -29.15 -28.79 8.56
CA MET A 451 -30.58 -28.70 8.92
C MET A 451 -30.89 -29.43 10.22
N LYS A 452 -30.34 -30.65 10.40
CA LYS A 452 -30.51 -31.43 11.63
C LYS A 452 -29.84 -30.74 12.83
N LYS A 453 -28.62 -30.15 12.64
CA LYS A 453 -27.93 -29.39 13.67
C LYS A 453 -28.74 -28.18 14.16
N TYR A 454 -29.48 -27.53 13.25
CA TYR A 454 -30.26 -26.33 13.56
C TYR A 454 -31.76 -26.58 13.79
N GLY A 455 -32.21 -27.84 13.87
CA GLY A 455 -33.63 -28.19 14.14
C GLY A 455 -34.62 -27.74 13.05
N MET A 456 -34.16 -27.70 11.78
CA MET A 456 -34.92 -27.20 10.61
C MET A 456 -35.44 -28.39 9.74
N GLU A 457 -35.97 -29.45 10.32
CA GLU A 457 -36.49 -30.64 9.59
C GLU A 457 -37.82 -30.38 8.87
#